data_e82fd32c98d8695c5f2431692a2487cd
#
_entry.id   e82fd32c98d8695c5f2431692a2487cd
#
_cell.length_a   1.000
_cell.length_b   1.000
_cell.length_c   1.000
_cell.angle_alpha   90.00
_cell.angle_beta   90.00
_cell.angle_gamma   90.00
#
_symmetry.space_group_name_H-M   'P 1'
#
loop_
_entity.id
_entity.type
_entity.pdbx_description
1 polymer ?
#
loop_
_entity_poly.entity_id
_entity_poly.type
_entity_poly.pdbx_seq_one_letter_code
_entity_poly.pdbx_strand_id
1 'polypeptide(L)'
;PNVQVPGKFTTQHGWIEPFQLMADEDPNGDMIASVLAQANIEAIYSGALMVSEEGKITIEGTKGFGEEFMVGRKKRDILPDEVINSVKVLYEQVAAQLGAVRMEWVADASQVWIVQLHCGATKSSGSIIYPGNPSQYHEFDVEQGLEALRELISSISNHSEGILLLGDVGITSHFGDVLRRAEIPSKIIPHDEIAVTKI
;
A
#
# COMPACT_ATOMS: atom_id res chain seq x y z
N PRO A 1 4.21 11.98 -10.23
CA PRO A 1 5.24 11.30 -9.48
C PRO A 1 5.22 11.85 -8.07
N ASN A 2 4.90 10.98 -7.13
CA ASN A 2 5.00 11.34 -5.74
C ASN A 2 6.48 11.42 -5.41
N VAL A 3 6.99 12.61 -5.28
CA VAL A 3 8.21 12.78 -4.52
C VAL A 3 7.80 12.60 -3.08
N GLN A 4 8.08 11.43 -2.55
CA GLN A 4 7.98 11.19 -1.14
C GLN A 4 9.17 11.89 -0.49
N VAL A 5 8.90 13.02 0.10
CA VAL A 5 9.89 13.61 1.00
C VAL A 5 9.94 12.73 2.24
N PRO A 6 11.11 12.26 2.65
CA PRO A 6 11.22 11.48 3.87
C PRO A 6 10.64 12.29 5.02
N GLY A 7 9.59 11.79 5.64
CA GLY A 7 9.14 12.30 6.90
C GLY A 7 7.72 12.81 6.98
N LYS A 8 7.10 13.41 5.98
CA LYS A 8 5.72 13.89 6.16
C LYS A 8 4.93 13.89 4.87
N PHE A 9 3.78 13.24 4.92
CA PHE A 9 2.71 13.45 3.99
C PHE A 9 1.78 14.48 4.57
N THR A 10 1.36 15.43 3.78
CA THR A 10 0.23 16.23 4.12
C THR A 10 -1.00 15.38 4.04
N THR A 11 -1.57 15.15 5.19
CA THR A 11 -2.88 14.61 5.33
C THR A 11 -3.89 15.73 5.13
N GLN A 12 -5.14 15.38 4.90
CA GLN A 12 -6.24 16.31 4.84
C GLN A 12 -6.38 17.25 6.04
N HIS A 13 -5.75 16.95 7.15
CA HIS A 13 -5.80 17.76 8.36
C HIS A 13 -4.58 18.67 8.53
N GLY A 14 -3.62 18.56 7.66
CA GLY A 14 -2.29 19.04 7.98
C GLY A 14 -1.78 20.20 7.18
N TRP A 15 -2.44 20.63 6.12
CA TRP A 15 -1.79 21.69 5.37
C TRP A 15 -2.39 23.03 5.57
N ILE A 16 -1.48 23.86 5.88
CA ILE A 16 -1.80 25.24 5.98
C ILE A 16 -1.49 25.88 4.62
N GLU A 17 -0.36 25.49 4.03
CA GLU A 17 0.13 26.12 2.83
C GLU A 17 1.25 25.30 2.18
N PRO A 18 1.13 24.95 0.87
CA PRO A 18 2.09 24.05 0.21
C PRO A 18 3.52 24.57 0.17
N PHE A 19 3.70 25.87 0.05
CA PHE A 19 5.04 26.46 0.00
C PHE A 19 5.71 26.44 1.36
N GLN A 20 4.94 26.59 2.45
CA GLN A 20 5.48 26.45 3.81
C GLN A 20 5.96 25.01 4.04
N LEU A 21 5.16 24.03 3.61
CA LEU A 21 5.59 22.62 3.69
C LEU A 21 6.89 22.39 2.93
N MET A 22 7.01 22.90 1.72
CA MET A 22 8.25 22.78 0.93
C MET A 22 9.44 23.39 1.69
N ALA A 23 9.26 24.56 2.27
CA ALA A 23 10.32 25.22 3.01
C ALA A 23 10.73 24.46 4.29
N ASP A 24 9.76 23.82 4.94
CA ASP A 24 10.01 23.06 6.17
C ASP A 24 10.70 21.70 5.86
N GLU A 25 10.34 21.04 4.76
CA GLU A 25 10.87 19.72 4.39
C GLU A 25 12.13 19.80 3.51
N ASP A 26 12.30 20.90 2.80
CA ASP A 26 13.47 21.15 1.93
C ASP A 26 14.00 22.56 2.13
N PRO A 27 14.63 22.85 3.28
CA PRO A 27 15.11 24.19 3.61
C PRO A 27 16.14 24.75 2.61
N ASN A 28 16.83 23.87 1.89
CA ASN A 28 17.86 24.27 0.91
C ASN A 28 17.30 24.41 -0.50
N GLY A 29 16.08 23.90 -0.78
CA GLY A 29 15.45 23.95 -2.08
C GLY A 29 16.10 23.07 -3.15
N ASP A 30 16.76 21.99 -2.75
CA ASP A 30 17.52 21.11 -3.65
C ASP A 30 16.94 19.69 -3.78
N MET A 31 15.94 19.32 -2.98
CA MET A 31 15.36 18.00 -2.93
C MET A 31 13.96 17.91 -3.53
N ILE A 32 13.11 18.91 -3.33
CA ILE A 32 11.72 18.92 -3.78
C ILE A 32 11.57 19.71 -5.07
N ALA A 33 11.37 18.99 -6.19
CA ALA A 33 11.18 19.63 -7.50
C ALA A 33 9.77 20.23 -7.68
N SER A 34 8.75 19.68 -7.05
CA SER A 34 7.36 20.13 -7.20
C SER A 34 6.43 19.56 -6.13
N VAL A 35 5.32 20.26 -5.89
CA VAL A 35 4.22 19.81 -5.04
C VAL A 35 3.00 19.55 -5.89
N LEU A 36 2.34 18.42 -5.71
CA LEU A 36 1.04 18.12 -6.27
C LEU A 36 -0.04 18.51 -5.27
N ALA A 37 -0.85 19.49 -5.63
CA ALA A 37 -2.05 19.86 -4.90
C ALA A 37 -3.29 19.39 -5.64
N GLN A 38 -4.22 18.76 -4.95
CA GLN A 38 -5.51 18.34 -5.52
C GLN A 38 -6.64 18.58 -4.53
N ALA A 39 -7.87 18.68 -5.05
CA ALA A 39 -9.04 18.78 -4.19
C ALA A 39 -9.17 17.54 -3.31
N ASN A 40 -9.53 17.77 -2.05
CA ASN A 40 -9.81 16.68 -1.13
C ASN A 40 -11.13 15.98 -1.50
N ILE A 41 -11.17 14.66 -1.36
CA ILE A 41 -12.36 13.84 -1.55
C ILE A 41 -12.84 13.39 -0.18
N GLU A 42 -14.09 13.65 0.16
CA GLU A 42 -14.68 13.12 1.39
C GLU A 42 -14.86 11.60 1.29
N ALA A 43 -13.93 10.87 1.87
CA ALA A 43 -13.90 9.42 1.79
C ALA A 43 -14.99 8.79 2.66
N ILE A 44 -15.92 8.06 2.04
CA ILE A 44 -16.78 7.11 2.74
C ILE A 44 -16.05 5.77 2.88
N TYR A 45 -15.37 5.35 1.81
CA TYR A 45 -14.45 4.22 1.79
C TYR A 45 -13.20 4.59 1.00
N SER A 46 -12.10 3.95 1.34
CA SER A 46 -10.86 4.08 0.58
C SER A 46 -10.04 2.81 0.68
N GLY A 47 -9.14 2.63 -0.27
CA GLY A 47 -8.32 1.43 -0.30
C GLY A 47 -7.47 1.32 -1.54
N ALA A 48 -7.08 0.09 -1.85
CA ALA A 48 -6.30 -0.19 -3.03
C ALA A 48 -6.81 -1.43 -3.78
N LEU A 49 -6.53 -1.45 -5.08
CA LEU A 49 -6.73 -2.57 -5.96
C LEU A 49 -5.41 -2.94 -6.60
N MET A 50 -5.13 -4.22 -6.66
CA MET A 50 -4.05 -4.78 -7.46
C MET A 50 -4.52 -5.99 -8.25
N VAL A 51 -3.78 -6.33 -9.30
CA VAL A 51 -4.02 -7.52 -10.10
C VAL A 51 -2.74 -8.36 -10.15
N SER A 52 -2.88 -9.67 -10.00
CA SER A 52 -1.77 -10.61 -10.15
C SER A 52 -1.44 -10.85 -11.63
N GLU A 53 -0.25 -11.39 -11.92
CA GLU A 53 0.14 -11.83 -13.27
C GLU A 53 -0.83 -12.88 -13.85
N GLU A 54 -1.56 -13.61 -12.99
CA GLU A 54 -2.59 -14.59 -13.36
C GLU A 54 -3.97 -13.94 -13.59
N GLY A 55 -4.08 -12.61 -13.49
CA GLY A 55 -5.31 -11.85 -13.67
C GLY A 55 -6.24 -11.84 -12.46
N LYS A 56 -5.80 -12.28 -11.28
CA LYS A 56 -6.61 -12.23 -10.06
C LYS A 56 -6.63 -10.82 -9.49
N ILE A 57 -7.82 -10.25 -9.38
CA ILE A 57 -8.05 -8.94 -8.78
C ILE A 57 -8.17 -9.09 -7.26
N THR A 58 -7.45 -8.26 -6.52
CA THR A 58 -7.55 -8.10 -5.07
C THR A 58 -7.94 -6.65 -4.77
N ILE A 59 -9.04 -6.47 -4.03
CA ILE A 59 -9.53 -5.17 -3.57
C ILE A 59 -9.58 -5.21 -2.06
N GLU A 60 -8.87 -4.30 -1.43
CA GLU A 60 -8.85 -4.13 0.02
C GLU A 60 -9.08 -2.66 0.36
N GLY A 61 -9.65 -2.42 1.53
CA GLY A 61 -9.91 -1.05 1.95
C GLY A 61 -10.55 -0.97 3.33
N THR A 62 -10.90 0.24 3.69
CA THR A 62 -11.46 0.60 4.98
C THR A 62 -12.54 1.67 4.83
N LYS A 63 -13.38 1.80 5.83
CA LYS A 63 -14.33 2.91 5.95
C LYS A 63 -13.58 4.19 6.31
N GLY A 64 -13.91 5.28 5.60
CA GLY A 64 -13.25 6.57 5.74
C GLY A 64 -11.92 6.64 5.02
N PHE A 65 -10.98 7.36 5.59
CA PHE A 65 -9.65 7.57 5.01
C PHE A 65 -8.74 6.37 5.20
N GLY A 66 -7.94 6.06 4.18
CA GLY A 66 -7.13 4.84 4.08
C GLY A 66 -5.74 4.93 4.66
N GLU A 67 -5.30 6.09 5.14
CA GLU A 67 -3.92 6.26 5.60
C GLU A 67 -3.49 5.24 6.65
N GLU A 68 -4.26 5.09 7.71
CA GLU A 68 -3.94 4.14 8.77
C GLU A 68 -4.01 2.68 8.32
N PHE A 69 -4.91 2.36 7.38
CA PHE A 69 -4.98 1.07 6.73
C PHE A 69 -3.72 0.81 5.88
N MET A 70 -3.31 1.77 5.06
CA MET A 70 -2.15 1.62 4.18
C MET A 70 -0.82 1.47 4.95
N VAL A 71 -0.71 2.07 6.12
CA VAL A 71 0.46 1.93 7.01
C VAL A 71 0.30 0.82 8.07
N GLY A 72 -0.72 -0.02 7.96
CA GLY A 72 -0.93 -1.20 8.82
C GLY A 72 -1.41 -0.90 10.25
N ARG A 73 -1.83 0.32 10.54
CA ARG A 73 -2.36 0.71 11.87
C ARG A 73 -3.83 0.39 12.05
N LYS A 74 -4.54 0.15 10.95
CA LYS A 74 -5.95 -0.23 10.91
C LYS A 74 -6.13 -1.46 10.05
N LYS A 75 -6.93 -2.41 10.52
CA LYS A 75 -7.30 -3.59 9.75
C LYS A 75 -8.18 -3.20 8.56
N ARG A 76 -8.20 -4.05 7.54
CA ARG A 76 -9.17 -3.94 6.44
C ARG A 76 -10.60 -4.15 6.95
N ASP A 77 -11.52 -3.39 6.43
CA ASP A 77 -12.94 -3.59 6.66
C ASP A 77 -13.54 -4.53 5.61
N ILE A 78 -14.69 -5.11 5.92
CA ILE A 78 -15.53 -5.77 4.92
C ILE A 78 -16.19 -4.66 4.10
N LEU A 79 -15.81 -4.55 2.85
CA LEU A 79 -16.37 -3.56 1.94
C LEU A 79 -17.76 -4.00 1.45
N PRO A 80 -18.70 -3.06 1.30
CA PRO A 80 -19.99 -3.35 0.63
C PRO A 80 -19.77 -3.81 -0.81
N ASP A 81 -20.60 -4.75 -1.27
CA ASP A 81 -20.55 -5.26 -2.65
C ASP A 81 -20.68 -4.16 -3.70
N GLU A 82 -21.46 -3.13 -3.42
CA GLU A 82 -21.63 -1.97 -4.31
C GLU A 82 -20.30 -1.21 -4.51
N VAL A 83 -19.53 -1.03 -3.44
CA VAL A 83 -18.21 -0.39 -3.50
C VAL A 83 -17.25 -1.28 -4.29
N ILE A 84 -17.20 -2.57 -3.98
CA ILE A 84 -16.35 -3.53 -4.69
C ILE A 84 -16.66 -3.53 -6.19
N ASN A 85 -17.94 -3.56 -6.56
CA ASN A 85 -18.37 -3.55 -7.96
C ASN A 85 -18.00 -2.24 -8.66
N SER A 86 -18.18 -1.09 -8.00
CA SER A 86 -17.81 0.21 -8.56
C SER A 86 -16.30 0.33 -8.79
N VAL A 87 -15.49 -0.16 -7.85
CA VAL A 87 -14.04 -0.21 -7.99
C VAL A 87 -13.62 -1.14 -9.15
N LYS A 88 -14.28 -2.29 -9.31
CA LYS A 88 -14.02 -3.21 -10.44
C LYS A 88 -14.36 -2.59 -11.79
N VAL A 89 -15.52 -1.96 -11.91
CA VAL A 89 -15.93 -1.28 -13.15
C VAL A 89 -14.92 -0.20 -13.53
N LEU A 90 -14.49 0.60 -12.56
CA LEU A 90 -13.47 1.63 -12.78
C LEU A 90 -12.14 1.02 -13.23
N TYR A 91 -11.71 -0.07 -12.57
CA TYR A 91 -10.51 -0.81 -12.96
C TYR A 91 -10.61 -1.33 -14.41
N GLU A 92 -11.72 -1.95 -14.80
CA GLU A 92 -11.92 -2.48 -16.15
C GLU A 92 -11.82 -1.39 -17.22
N GLN A 93 -12.37 -0.20 -16.97
CA GLN A 93 -12.27 0.94 -17.86
C GLN A 93 -10.82 1.40 -18.06
N VAL A 94 -10.05 1.45 -16.98
CA VAL A 94 -8.64 1.83 -17.02
C VAL A 94 -7.79 0.74 -17.66
N ALA A 95 -8.03 -0.50 -17.28
CA ALA A 95 -7.29 -1.65 -17.80
C ALA A 95 -7.48 -1.87 -19.30
N ALA A 96 -8.64 -1.50 -19.85
CA ALA A 96 -8.90 -1.52 -21.28
C ALA A 96 -7.95 -0.59 -22.09
N GLN A 97 -7.42 0.44 -21.46
CA GLN A 97 -6.52 1.41 -22.11
C GLN A 97 -5.05 1.21 -21.74
N LEU A 98 -4.78 0.86 -20.49
CA LEU A 98 -3.42 0.82 -19.94
C LEU A 98 -2.90 -0.60 -19.66
N GLY A 99 -3.74 -1.62 -19.85
CA GLY A 99 -3.45 -2.98 -19.40
C GLY A 99 -3.60 -3.11 -17.88
N ALA A 100 -2.94 -4.11 -17.30
CA ALA A 100 -2.99 -4.31 -15.85
C ALA A 100 -2.45 -3.09 -15.10
N VAL A 101 -3.18 -2.68 -14.08
CA VAL A 101 -2.81 -1.54 -13.21
C VAL A 101 -3.04 -1.91 -11.74
N ARG A 102 -2.30 -1.23 -10.87
CA ARG A 102 -2.58 -1.13 -9.45
C ARG A 102 -3.04 0.28 -9.18
N MET A 103 -4.06 0.45 -8.36
CA MET A 103 -4.61 1.78 -8.07
C MET A 103 -4.98 1.92 -6.61
N GLU A 104 -4.74 3.10 -6.05
CA GLU A 104 -5.37 3.56 -4.83
C GLU A 104 -6.65 4.29 -5.20
N TRP A 105 -7.72 4.04 -4.47
CA TRP A 105 -9.04 4.55 -4.76
C TRP A 105 -9.72 5.12 -3.51
N VAL A 106 -10.59 6.09 -3.74
CA VAL A 106 -11.46 6.69 -2.73
C VAL A 106 -12.89 6.69 -3.28
N ALA A 107 -13.84 6.21 -2.49
CA ALA A 107 -15.25 6.29 -2.79
C ALA A 107 -15.90 7.37 -1.93
N ASP A 108 -16.53 8.34 -2.56
CA ASP A 108 -17.41 9.32 -1.93
C ASP A 108 -18.89 8.89 -2.07
N ALA A 109 -19.83 9.77 -1.77
CA ALA A 109 -21.26 9.51 -1.87
C ALA A 109 -21.76 9.32 -3.32
N SER A 110 -20.96 9.69 -4.32
CA SER A 110 -21.38 9.73 -5.73
C SER A 110 -20.64 8.74 -6.62
N GLN A 111 -19.36 8.51 -6.39
CA GLN A 111 -18.52 7.70 -7.27
C GLN A 111 -17.22 7.24 -6.61
N VAL A 112 -16.45 6.44 -7.36
CA VAL A 112 -15.09 6.03 -7.01
C VAL A 112 -14.09 6.87 -7.80
N TRP A 113 -13.07 7.35 -7.12
CA TRP A 113 -11.96 8.15 -7.65
C TRP A 113 -10.66 7.37 -7.60
N ILE A 114 -9.82 7.50 -8.60
CA ILE A 114 -8.44 7.02 -8.55
C ILE A 114 -7.57 8.16 -8.01
N VAL A 115 -6.88 7.90 -6.91
CA VAL A 115 -5.98 8.89 -6.30
C VAL A 115 -4.52 8.61 -6.62
N GLN A 116 -4.19 7.34 -6.90
CA GLN A 116 -2.87 6.93 -7.36
C GLN A 116 -2.98 5.73 -8.30
N LEU A 117 -2.11 5.69 -9.34
CA LEU A 117 -2.11 4.63 -10.32
C LEU A 117 -0.69 4.22 -10.70
N HIS A 118 -0.46 2.91 -10.78
CA HIS A 118 0.77 2.30 -11.25
C HIS A 118 0.45 1.25 -12.32
N CYS A 119 1.14 1.28 -13.44
CA CYS A 119 1.00 0.26 -14.48
C CYS A 119 1.69 -1.05 -14.06
N GLY A 120 1.13 -2.16 -14.52
CA GLY A 120 1.65 -3.50 -14.36
C GLY A 120 0.92 -4.35 -13.32
N ALA A 121 0.90 -5.65 -13.59
CA ALA A 121 0.47 -6.68 -12.66
C ALA A 121 1.53 -6.94 -11.59
N THR A 122 1.15 -7.65 -10.53
CA THR A 122 2.05 -8.03 -9.45
C THR A 122 2.25 -9.55 -9.41
N LYS A 123 3.38 -9.99 -8.87
CA LYS A 123 3.61 -11.40 -8.54
C LYS A 123 2.91 -11.83 -7.24
N SER A 124 2.22 -10.90 -6.59
CA SER A 124 1.53 -11.17 -5.32
C SER A 124 0.27 -12.01 -5.54
N SER A 125 0.02 -12.97 -4.67
CA SER A 125 -1.19 -13.82 -4.70
C SER A 125 -1.56 -14.33 -3.31
N GLY A 126 -2.81 -14.16 -2.90
CA GLY A 126 -3.28 -14.57 -1.57
C GLY A 126 -2.52 -13.85 -0.45
N SER A 127 -1.81 -14.59 0.39
CA SER A 127 -0.93 -14.04 1.43
C SER A 127 0.51 -13.80 0.96
N ILE A 128 0.87 -14.25 -0.25
CA ILE A 128 2.23 -14.11 -0.79
C ILE A 128 2.38 -12.70 -1.37
N ILE A 129 3.27 -11.90 -0.77
CA ILE A 129 3.59 -10.56 -1.24
C ILE A 129 4.56 -10.65 -2.43
N TYR A 130 5.64 -11.38 -2.27
CA TYR A 130 6.59 -11.67 -3.34
C TYR A 130 6.98 -13.15 -3.29
N PRO A 131 6.86 -13.89 -4.40
CA PRO A 131 7.13 -15.33 -4.43
C PRO A 131 8.61 -15.63 -4.30
N GLY A 132 8.93 -16.80 -3.77
CA GLY A 132 10.27 -17.36 -3.68
C GLY A 132 10.35 -18.45 -2.63
N ASN A 133 11.49 -19.15 -2.60
CA ASN A 133 11.77 -20.23 -1.66
C ASN A 133 13.05 -19.90 -0.88
N PRO A 134 13.01 -18.97 0.07
CA PRO A 134 14.18 -18.62 0.85
C PRO A 134 14.55 -19.78 1.80
N SER A 135 15.83 -19.91 2.11
CA SER A 135 16.34 -20.90 3.08
C SER A 135 16.05 -20.51 4.52
N GLN A 136 15.84 -19.21 4.75
CA GLN A 136 15.54 -18.63 6.05
C GLN A 136 14.53 -17.50 5.92
N TYR A 137 13.65 -17.37 6.91
CA TYR A 137 12.74 -16.26 7.04
C TYR A 137 13.05 -15.43 8.28
N HIS A 138 12.99 -14.12 8.14
CA HIS A 138 12.96 -13.15 9.23
C HIS A 138 11.51 -12.85 9.59
N GLU A 139 11.15 -13.00 10.83
CA GLU A 139 9.84 -12.56 11.33
C GLU A 139 9.89 -11.05 11.57
N PHE A 140 8.91 -10.34 11.04
CA PHE A 140 8.77 -8.90 11.22
C PHE A 140 7.34 -8.55 11.61
N ASP A 141 7.18 -7.96 12.79
CA ASP A 141 5.90 -7.48 13.26
C ASP A 141 5.60 -6.09 12.66
N VAL A 142 4.43 -5.94 12.05
CA VAL A 142 4.01 -4.68 11.41
C VAL A 142 3.92 -3.50 12.38
N GLU A 143 3.74 -3.77 13.68
CA GLU A 143 3.73 -2.72 14.72
C GLU A 143 5.06 -1.98 14.84
N GLN A 144 6.16 -2.57 14.37
CA GLN A 144 7.46 -1.90 14.31
C GLN A 144 7.52 -0.76 13.29
N GLY A 145 6.58 -0.73 12.34
CA GLY A 145 6.44 0.32 11.35
C GLY A 145 7.31 0.17 10.10
N LEU A 146 7.02 1.01 9.10
CA LEU A 146 7.65 0.91 7.77
C LEU A 146 9.13 1.22 7.76
N GLU A 147 9.62 2.11 8.61
CA GLU A 147 11.05 2.46 8.65
C GLU A 147 11.87 1.26 9.16
N ALA A 148 11.44 0.60 10.22
CA ALA A 148 12.10 -0.60 10.71
C ALA A 148 12.10 -1.73 9.65
N LEU A 149 11.02 -1.86 8.86
CA LEU A 149 11.01 -2.80 7.73
C LEU A 149 12.06 -2.43 6.67
N ARG A 150 12.22 -1.15 6.34
CA ARG A 150 13.23 -0.69 5.38
C ARG A 150 14.65 -0.95 5.88
N GLU A 151 14.89 -0.77 7.18
CA GLU A 151 16.18 -1.10 7.81
C GLU A 151 16.46 -2.60 7.74
N LEU A 152 15.47 -3.46 8.06
CA LEU A 152 15.59 -4.90 7.93
C LEU A 152 15.91 -5.30 6.49
N ILE A 153 15.16 -4.79 5.51
CA ILE A 153 15.39 -5.04 4.07
C ILE A 153 16.81 -4.66 3.67
N SER A 154 17.31 -3.52 4.14
CA SER A 154 18.66 -3.06 3.84
C SER A 154 19.76 -3.97 4.43
N SER A 155 19.44 -4.73 5.48
CA SER A 155 20.36 -5.69 6.11
C SER A 155 20.39 -7.05 5.42
N ILE A 156 19.36 -7.38 4.62
CA ILE A 156 19.27 -8.63 3.88
C ILE A 156 20.24 -8.59 2.69
N SER A 157 21.23 -9.46 2.72
CA SER A 157 22.33 -9.44 1.76
C SER A 157 22.12 -10.30 0.53
N ASN A 158 21.13 -11.21 0.56
CA ASN A 158 20.91 -12.15 -0.53
C ASN A 158 19.45 -12.62 -0.64
N HIS A 159 19.06 -13.07 -1.84
CA HIS A 159 17.71 -13.58 -2.12
C HIS A 159 17.40 -14.97 -1.50
N SER A 160 18.31 -15.53 -0.71
CA SER A 160 18.06 -16.76 0.04
C SER A 160 17.35 -16.50 1.37
N GLU A 161 17.15 -15.25 1.72
CA GLU A 161 16.46 -14.80 2.92
C GLU A 161 15.09 -14.21 2.52
N GLY A 162 14.10 -14.43 3.36
CA GLY A 162 12.73 -13.92 3.15
C GLY A 162 12.19 -13.26 4.40
N ILE A 163 10.98 -12.64 4.27
CA ILE A 163 10.32 -11.97 5.38
C ILE A 163 8.92 -12.57 5.60
N LEU A 164 8.63 -12.96 6.85
CA LEU A 164 7.29 -13.21 7.35
C LEU A 164 6.78 -11.94 7.98
N LEU A 165 5.80 -11.33 7.33
CA LEU A 165 5.16 -10.12 7.83
C LEU A 165 4.05 -10.54 8.79
N LEU A 166 4.27 -10.35 10.09
CA LEU A 166 3.34 -10.72 11.15
C LEU A 166 2.39 -9.55 11.41
N GLY A 167 1.09 -9.79 11.24
CA GLY A 167 0.08 -8.77 11.52
C GLY A 167 -1.10 -8.78 10.56
N ASP A 168 -2.12 -8.01 10.92
CA ASP A 168 -3.37 -7.92 10.16
C ASP A 168 -3.33 -6.79 9.12
N VAL A 169 -2.34 -6.85 8.24
CA VAL A 169 -2.22 -5.87 7.15
C VAL A 169 -2.77 -6.42 5.83
N GLY A 170 -3.20 -5.51 4.97
CA GLY A 170 -3.57 -5.86 3.60
C GLY A 170 -2.35 -6.14 2.73
N ILE A 171 -2.51 -7.04 1.77
CA ILE A 171 -1.47 -7.29 0.77
C ILE A 171 -1.26 -6.05 -0.14
N THR A 172 -2.24 -5.16 -0.20
CA THR A 172 -2.19 -3.90 -0.94
C THR A 172 -1.55 -2.75 -0.15
N SER A 173 -1.18 -2.97 1.12
CA SER A 173 -0.57 -1.97 2.00
C SER A 173 0.83 -1.52 1.55
N HIS A 174 1.31 -0.44 2.13
CA HIS A 174 2.69 0.04 1.91
C HIS A 174 3.76 -0.96 2.34
N PHE A 175 3.49 -1.82 3.34
CA PHE A 175 4.38 -2.94 3.67
C PHE A 175 4.56 -3.88 2.46
N GLY A 176 3.44 -4.23 1.81
CA GLY A 176 3.47 -5.03 0.60
C GLY A 176 4.23 -4.33 -0.53
N ASP A 177 4.07 -3.02 -0.71
CA ASP A 177 4.77 -2.27 -1.76
C ASP A 177 6.28 -2.24 -1.54
N VAL A 178 6.73 -2.02 -0.31
CA VAL A 178 8.15 -2.01 0.03
C VAL A 178 8.79 -3.37 -0.24
N LEU A 179 8.13 -4.46 0.15
CA LEU A 179 8.62 -5.83 -0.07
C LEU A 179 8.63 -6.22 -1.55
N ARG A 180 7.58 -5.84 -2.31
CA ARG A 180 7.54 -6.06 -3.77
C ARG A 180 8.66 -5.33 -4.50
N ARG A 181 8.93 -4.08 -4.13
CA ARG A 181 10.02 -3.29 -4.74
C ARG A 181 11.40 -3.85 -4.42
N ALA A 182 11.55 -4.42 -3.23
CA ALA A 182 12.80 -5.07 -2.83
C ALA A 182 12.96 -6.47 -3.42
N GLU A 183 11.92 -7.02 -4.05
CA GLU A 183 11.88 -8.38 -4.61
C GLU A 183 12.26 -9.48 -3.61
N ILE A 184 11.97 -9.25 -2.31
CA ILE A 184 12.29 -10.18 -1.24
C ILE A 184 11.14 -11.19 -1.10
N PRO A 185 11.42 -12.52 -1.12
CA PRO A 185 10.43 -13.54 -0.83
C PRO A 185 9.71 -13.25 0.48
N SER A 186 8.38 -13.06 0.41
CA SER A 186 7.66 -12.59 1.58
C SER A 186 6.19 -12.97 1.57
N LYS A 187 5.64 -13.18 2.75
CA LYS A 187 4.22 -13.49 2.96
C LYS A 187 3.69 -12.87 4.24
N ILE A 188 2.39 -12.63 4.27
CA ILE A 188 1.66 -12.15 5.45
C ILE A 188 1.21 -13.35 6.27
N ILE A 189 1.39 -13.27 7.58
CA ILE A 189 0.87 -14.18 8.59
C ILE A 189 -0.02 -13.36 9.52
N PRO A 190 -1.36 -13.51 9.46
CA PRO A 190 -2.27 -12.83 10.36
C PRO A 190 -2.04 -13.25 11.84
N HIS A 191 -2.36 -12.36 12.77
CA HIS A 191 -2.13 -12.64 14.21
C HIS A 191 -2.90 -13.85 14.73
N ASP A 192 -4.07 -14.14 14.22
CA ASP A 192 -4.87 -15.32 14.58
C ASP A 192 -4.22 -16.64 14.13
N GLU A 193 -3.43 -16.65 13.05
CA GLU A 193 -2.67 -17.82 12.60
C GLU A 193 -1.38 -18.04 13.41
N ILE A 194 -0.79 -16.97 13.97
CA ILE A 194 0.43 -17.07 14.78
C ILE A 194 0.18 -17.88 16.06
N ALA A 195 -1.01 -17.75 16.64
CA ALA A 195 -1.40 -18.44 17.86
C ALA A 195 -1.50 -19.98 17.67
N VAL A 196 -1.76 -20.45 16.45
CA VAL A 196 -1.94 -21.88 16.14
C VAL A 196 -0.61 -22.59 15.87
N THR A 197 0.41 -21.87 15.45
CA THR A 197 1.71 -22.45 15.04
C THR A 197 2.68 -22.68 16.24
N LYS A 198 2.32 -22.21 17.43
CA LYS A 198 3.15 -22.32 18.66
C LYS A 198 2.70 -23.41 19.64
N ILE A 199 1.91 -24.42 19.18
CA ILE A 199 1.52 -25.59 19.98
C ILE A 199 2.25 -26.81 19.51
#